data_78b62621ae91d9e38894c41018f72802
#
_entry.id   78b62621ae91d9e38894c41018f72802
#
_cell.length_a   1.000
_cell.length_b   1.000
_cell.length_c   1.000
_cell.angle_alpha   90.00
_cell.angle_beta   90.00
_cell.angle_gamma   90.00
#
_symmetry.space_group_name_H-M   'P 1'
#
loop_
_entity.id
_entity.type
_entity.pdbx_description
1 polymer ?
#
loop_
_entity_poly.entity_id
_entity_poly.type
_entity_poly.pdbx_seq_one_letter_code
_entity_poly.pdbx_strand_id
1 'polypeptide(L)'
;MLSSHAVKRFFKSISIVRVWLFRRVLHRLFLWRLSIEKPELIKLGIDTMVMDNDDALKREGVDPTYKKVKGFQPLQMYWGRYLIDAIFRNGKAHSNHGNHTYRMVNTIVKLIRKNYSPSVPIVLLAAAGFFDQQLIFLCEDLGIGIIVGGKMYKDIKY
;
A
#
# COMPACT_ATOMS: atom_id res chain seq x y z
N MET A 1 21.92 15.48 16.76
CA MET A 1 21.71 14.47 15.70
C MET A 1 21.76 13.08 16.30
N LEU A 2 20.75 12.23 16.01
CA LEU A 2 20.79 10.82 16.41
C LEU A 2 21.88 10.10 15.59
N SER A 3 22.76 9.34 16.25
CA SER A 3 23.78 8.58 15.53
C SER A 3 23.15 7.44 14.71
N SER A 4 23.77 7.05 13.60
CA SER A 4 23.31 5.92 12.77
C SER A 4 23.22 4.60 13.57
N HIS A 5 24.07 4.43 14.59
CA HIS A 5 24.03 3.28 15.49
C HIS A 5 22.80 3.28 16.41
N ALA A 6 22.35 4.44 16.88
CA ALA A 6 21.14 4.55 17.69
C ALA A 6 19.90 4.18 16.87
N VAL A 7 19.82 4.64 15.62
CA VAL A 7 18.76 4.30 14.68
C VAL A 7 18.76 2.79 14.37
N LYS A 8 19.92 2.20 14.09
CA LYS A 8 20.03 0.74 13.87
C LYS A 8 19.60 -0.08 15.08
N ARG A 9 19.98 0.32 16.31
CA ARG A 9 19.55 -0.36 17.55
C ARG A 9 18.04 -0.26 17.74
N PHE A 10 17.46 0.92 17.50
CA PHE A 10 16.02 1.10 17.55
C PHE A 10 15.30 0.13 16.62
N PHE A 11 15.66 0.06 15.33
CA PHE A 11 15.04 -0.86 14.39
C PHE A 11 15.26 -2.34 14.74
N LYS A 12 16.44 -2.73 15.26
CA LYS A 12 16.68 -4.09 15.74
C LYS A 12 15.81 -4.48 16.94
N SER A 13 15.36 -3.53 17.74
CA SER A 13 14.47 -3.79 18.89
C SER A 13 13.00 -3.98 18.49
N ILE A 14 12.66 -3.70 17.23
CA ILE A 14 11.27 -3.81 16.74
C ILE A 14 10.99 -5.26 16.36
N SER A 15 10.13 -5.91 17.15
CA SER A 15 9.62 -7.24 16.83
C SER A 15 8.47 -7.16 15.80
N ILE A 16 8.13 -8.31 15.18
CA ILE A 16 6.97 -8.44 14.27
C ILE A 16 5.67 -7.91 14.86
N VAL A 17 5.46 -8.13 16.17
CA VAL A 17 4.28 -7.59 16.90
C VAL A 17 4.28 -6.06 16.89
N ARG A 18 5.44 -5.43 17.05
CA ARG A 18 5.56 -3.96 17.00
C ARG A 18 5.33 -3.40 15.60
N VAL A 19 5.72 -4.12 14.55
CA VAL A 19 5.39 -3.73 13.16
C VAL A 19 3.88 -3.65 12.96
N TRP A 20 3.12 -4.60 13.51
CA TRP A 20 1.66 -4.56 13.47
C TRP A 20 1.08 -3.34 14.23
N LEU A 21 1.69 -2.96 15.36
CA LEU A 21 1.32 -1.74 16.08
C LEU A 21 1.57 -0.46 15.26
N PHE A 22 2.66 -0.39 14.48
CA PHE A 22 2.91 0.76 13.58
C PHE A 22 1.81 0.93 12.54
N ARG A 23 1.32 -0.14 11.92
CA ARG A 23 0.19 -0.04 10.99
C ARG A 23 -1.05 0.55 11.68
N ARG A 24 -1.34 0.14 12.93
CA ARG A 24 -2.44 0.72 13.71
C ARG A 24 -2.23 2.21 14.01
N VAL A 25 -1.00 2.64 14.24
CA VAL A 25 -0.67 4.06 14.42
C VAL A 25 -0.94 4.83 13.14
N LEU A 26 -0.48 4.33 11.98
CA LEU A 26 -0.77 4.95 10.67
C LEU A 26 -2.28 5.10 10.44
N HIS A 27 -3.06 4.04 10.70
CA HIS A 27 -4.52 4.08 10.57
C HIS A 27 -5.17 5.12 11.49
N ARG A 28 -4.70 5.25 12.73
CA ARG A 28 -5.21 6.25 13.69
C ARG A 28 -4.87 7.68 13.27
N LEU A 29 -3.65 7.91 12.82
CA LEU A 29 -3.22 9.21 12.31
C LEU A 29 -4.01 9.60 11.06
N PHE A 30 -4.27 8.66 10.17
CA PHE A 30 -5.11 8.86 9.01
C PHE A 30 -6.54 9.27 9.40
N LEU A 31 -7.19 8.53 10.29
CA LEU A 31 -8.54 8.85 10.76
C LEU A 31 -8.60 10.19 11.48
N TRP A 32 -7.62 10.48 12.33
CA TRP A 32 -7.51 11.77 12.99
C TRP A 32 -7.41 12.91 11.98
N ARG A 33 -6.62 12.71 10.94
CA ARG A 33 -6.48 13.71 9.89
C ARG A 33 -7.74 13.88 9.06
N LEU A 34 -8.45 12.80 8.75
CA LEU A 34 -9.77 12.88 8.10
C LEU A 34 -10.75 13.71 8.91
N SER A 35 -10.73 13.59 10.25
CA SER A 35 -11.61 14.35 11.13
C SER A 35 -11.32 15.87 11.14
N ILE A 36 -10.08 16.26 10.84
CA ILE A 36 -9.65 17.66 10.72
C ILE A 36 -9.97 18.20 9.33
N GLU A 37 -9.53 17.52 8.29
CA GLU A 37 -9.61 18.00 6.90
C GLU A 37 -11.03 17.86 6.32
N LYS A 38 -11.85 16.95 6.84
CA LYS A 38 -13.25 16.69 6.46
C LYS A 38 -13.46 16.66 4.93
N PRO A 39 -12.73 15.82 4.20
CA PRO A 39 -12.82 15.79 2.75
C PRO A 39 -14.21 15.30 2.30
N GLU A 40 -14.75 15.92 1.25
CA GLU A 40 -15.97 15.50 0.58
C GLU A 40 -15.76 14.26 -0.30
N LEU A 41 -14.53 14.01 -0.73
CA LEU A 41 -14.11 12.87 -1.55
C LEU A 41 -12.75 12.36 -1.06
N ILE A 42 -12.66 11.06 -0.76
CA ILE A 42 -11.40 10.43 -0.37
C ILE A 42 -10.79 9.72 -1.58
N LYS A 43 -9.62 10.19 -2.03
CA LYS A 43 -8.82 9.58 -3.09
C LYS A 43 -7.72 8.75 -2.46
N LEU A 44 -7.83 7.42 -2.55
CA LEU A 44 -6.83 6.47 -2.06
C LEU A 44 -5.92 6.06 -3.22
N GLY A 45 -4.62 6.28 -3.09
CA GLY A 45 -3.64 5.74 -4.04
C GLY A 45 -3.05 4.43 -3.52
N ILE A 46 -2.86 3.45 -4.39
CA ILE A 46 -2.15 2.21 -4.08
C ILE A 46 -1.01 2.00 -5.07
N ASP A 47 0.17 1.68 -4.55
CA ASP A 47 1.35 1.46 -5.38
C ASP A 47 2.33 0.48 -4.75
N THR A 48 3.26 -0.01 -5.57
CA THR A 48 4.41 -0.79 -5.16
C THR A 48 5.69 -0.05 -5.53
N MET A 49 6.64 0.01 -4.61
CA MET A 49 7.95 0.54 -4.94
C MET A 49 9.02 -0.54 -4.86
N VAL A 50 10.01 -0.47 -5.73
CA VAL A 50 11.19 -1.33 -5.65
C VAL A 50 12.19 -0.70 -4.68
N MET A 51 12.53 -1.45 -3.62
CA MET A 51 13.65 -1.13 -2.74
C MET A 51 14.83 -1.98 -3.16
N ASP A 52 15.75 -1.37 -3.90
CA ASP A 52 16.96 -2.01 -4.36
C ASP A 52 17.88 -2.36 -3.18
N ASN A 53 18.41 -3.55 -3.15
CA ASN A 53 19.34 -4.07 -2.16
C ASN A 53 20.46 -4.88 -2.81
N ASP A 54 20.79 -4.56 -4.07
CA ASP A 54 21.72 -5.35 -4.89
C ASP A 54 23.15 -5.27 -4.34
N ASP A 55 23.54 -4.15 -3.74
CA ASP A 55 24.87 -3.93 -3.17
C ASP A 55 25.06 -4.50 -1.76
N ALA A 56 24.03 -5.07 -1.13
CA ALA A 56 24.16 -5.57 0.24
C ALA A 56 24.90 -6.91 0.30
N LEU A 57 25.89 -7.01 1.18
CA LEU A 57 26.70 -8.23 1.39
C LEU A 57 25.92 -9.39 2.01
N LYS A 58 24.97 -9.08 2.91
CA LYS A 58 24.13 -10.07 3.58
C LYS A 58 22.68 -9.73 3.34
N ARG A 59 21.92 -10.66 2.78
CA ARG A 59 20.55 -10.48 2.33
C ARG A 59 19.66 -11.61 2.80
N GLU A 60 18.68 -11.30 3.60
CA GLU A 60 17.64 -12.23 4.00
C GLU A 60 16.30 -11.78 3.41
N GLY A 61 15.57 -12.67 2.77
CA GLY A 61 14.28 -12.38 2.15
C GLY A 61 14.35 -11.49 0.88
N VAL A 62 15.54 -11.32 0.30
CA VAL A 62 15.77 -10.55 -0.93
C VAL A 62 15.54 -11.44 -2.14
N ASP A 63 14.69 -11.01 -3.04
CA ASP A 63 14.36 -11.70 -4.30
C ASP A 63 14.53 -10.76 -5.50
N PRO A 64 14.69 -11.30 -6.73
CA PRO A 64 14.64 -10.50 -7.94
C PRO A 64 13.30 -9.75 -8.07
N THR A 65 13.37 -8.45 -8.35
CA THR A 65 12.20 -7.60 -8.60
C THR A 65 11.89 -7.54 -10.10
N TYR A 66 10.75 -6.93 -10.47
CA TYR A 66 10.41 -6.69 -11.88
C TYR A 66 11.40 -5.76 -12.59
N LYS A 67 12.17 -4.95 -11.86
CA LYS A 67 13.25 -4.11 -12.39
C LYS A 67 14.58 -4.87 -12.57
N LYS A 68 14.58 -6.20 -12.37
CA LYS A 68 15.75 -7.08 -12.49
C LYS A 68 16.88 -6.80 -11.48
N VAL A 69 16.60 -6.05 -10.41
CA VAL A 69 17.49 -5.86 -9.27
C VAL A 69 17.01 -6.73 -8.11
N LYS A 70 17.93 -7.18 -7.25
CA LYS A 70 17.58 -7.91 -6.03
C LYS A 70 17.12 -6.92 -4.96
N GLY A 71 15.97 -7.17 -4.36
CA GLY A 71 15.43 -6.23 -3.39
C GLY A 71 14.10 -6.68 -2.78
N PHE A 72 13.35 -5.68 -2.34
CA PHE A 72 12.02 -5.83 -1.77
C PHE A 72 11.01 -5.03 -2.58
N GLN A 73 9.75 -5.39 -2.44
CA GLN A 73 8.66 -4.73 -3.18
C GLN A 73 7.47 -4.45 -2.26
N PRO A 74 7.63 -3.49 -1.30
CA PRO A 74 6.55 -3.12 -0.41
C PRO A 74 5.33 -2.60 -1.18
N LEU A 75 4.15 -2.96 -0.66
CA LEU A 75 2.87 -2.42 -1.06
C LEU A 75 2.52 -1.24 -0.15
N GLN A 76 2.10 -0.14 -0.73
CA GLN A 76 1.83 1.10 -0.02
C GLN A 76 0.47 1.66 -0.40
N MET A 77 -0.23 2.27 0.55
CA MET A 77 -1.46 3.01 0.30
C MET A 77 -1.32 4.44 0.81
N TYR A 78 -1.76 5.37 -0.01
CA TYR A 78 -1.64 6.81 0.23
C TYR A 78 -2.99 7.51 0.24
N TRP A 79 -3.07 8.58 0.99
CA TRP A 79 -4.07 9.63 0.86
C TRP A 79 -3.37 10.97 0.65
N GLY A 80 -3.44 11.48 -0.58
CA GLY A 80 -2.61 12.62 -0.98
C GLY A 80 -1.12 12.28 -0.84
N ARG A 81 -0.41 13.03 -0.01
CA ARG A 81 1.02 12.83 0.29
C ARG A 81 1.28 11.95 1.53
N TYR A 82 0.25 11.45 2.17
CA TYR A 82 0.39 10.71 3.42
C TYR A 82 0.34 9.20 3.19
N LEU A 83 1.36 8.50 3.67
CA LEU A 83 1.34 7.05 3.76
C LEU A 83 0.35 6.66 4.87
N ILE A 84 -0.70 5.92 4.52
CA ILE A 84 -1.75 5.51 5.45
C ILE A 84 -1.71 4.03 5.81
N ASP A 85 -1.13 3.20 4.95
CA ASP A 85 -0.86 1.79 5.22
C ASP A 85 0.32 1.29 4.39
N ALA A 86 1.06 0.29 4.89
CA ALA A 86 2.14 -0.35 4.16
C ALA A 86 2.30 -1.80 4.56
N ILE A 87 2.63 -2.66 3.59
CA ILE A 87 2.98 -4.07 3.79
C ILE A 87 4.34 -4.31 3.15
N PHE A 88 5.31 -4.71 3.97
CA PHE A 88 6.62 -5.10 3.48
C PHE A 88 6.55 -6.47 2.82
N ARG A 89 7.10 -6.60 1.61
CA ARG A 89 7.03 -7.82 0.79
C ARG A 89 8.38 -8.09 0.15
N ASN A 90 8.65 -9.36 -0.17
CA ASN A 90 9.84 -9.74 -0.94
C ASN A 90 9.79 -9.22 -2.39
N GLY A 91 10.92 -9.31 -3.09
CA GLY A 91 11.07 -8.78 -4.45
C GLY A 91 10.19 -9.46 -5.51
N LYS A 92 9.81 -10.73 -5.32
CA LYS A 92 8.93 -11.48 -6.23
C LYS A 92 7.47 -11.05 -6.16
N ALA A 93 7.08 -10.28 -5.14
CA ALA A 93 5.70 -9.87 -4.93
C ALA A 93 5.28 -8.78 -5.93
N HIS A 94 4.67 -9.17 -7.06
CA HIS A 94 4.04 -8.22 -7.99
C HIS A 94 2.85 -7.49 -7.35
N SER A 95 2.24 -6.52 -8.05
CA SER A 95 1.19 -5.64 -7.51
C SER A 95 0.09 -6.39 -6.75
N ASN A 96 -0.54 -7.39 -7.37
CA ASN A 96 -1.62 -8.18 -6.79
C ASN A 96 -1.15 -9.53 -6.19
N HIS A 97 0.13 -9.64 -5.82
CA HIS A 97 0.67 -10.86 -5.25
C HIS A 97 -0.04 -11.25 -3.94
N GLY A 98 -0.57 -12.46 -3.90
CA GLY A 98 -1.38 -12.95 -2.79
C GLY A 98 -2.62 -12.06 -2.57
N ASN A 99 -3.15 -12.08 -1.36
CA ASN A 99 -4.35 -11.29 -1.00
C ASN A 99 -4.02 -9.93 -0.36
N HIS A 100 -2.78 -9.44 -0.47
CA HIS A 100 -2.36 -8.25 0.27
C HIS A 100 -3.08 -6.98 -0.19
N THR A 101 -3.22 -6.80 -1.50
CA THR A 101 -3.91 -5.66 -2.10
C THR A 101 -5.38 -5.62 -1.69
N TYR A 102 -6.08 -6.74 -1.85
CA TYR A 102 -7.51 -6.85 -1.50
C TYR A 102 -7.75 -6.62 0.00
N ARG A 103 -6.90 -7.21 0.86
CA ARG A 103 -6.99 -7.02 2.31
C ARG A 103 -6.72 -5.58 2.72
N MET A 104 -5.75 -4.91 2.10
CA MET A 104 -5.42 -3.51 2.39
C MET A 104 -6.59 -2.61 2.02
N VAL A 105 -7.13 -2.72 0.79
CA VAL A 105 -8.28 -1.94 0.33
C VAL A 105 -9.49 -2.17 1.23
N ASN A 106 -9.87 -3.43 1.45
CA ASN A 106 -11.01 -3.78 2.31
C ASN A 106 -10.85 -3.23 3.74
N THR A 107 -9.64 -3.34 4.32
CA THR A 107 -9.38 -2.85 5.68
C THR A 107 -9.53 -1.35 5.77
N ILE A 108 -8.92 -0.59 4.85
CA ILE A 108 -8.95 0.87 4.89
C ILE A 108 -10.35 1.41 4.59
N VAL A 109 -11.06 0.85 3.61
CA VAL A 109 -12.44 1.27 3.31
C VAL A 109 -13.36 1.02 4.50
N LYS A 110 -13.32 -0.18 5.10
CA LYS A 110 -14.11 -0.48 6.30
C LYS A 110 -13.75 0.43 7.48
N LEU A 111 -12.47 0.77 7.63
CA LEU A 111 -11.99 1.69 8.66
C LEU A 111 -12.60 3.09 8.49
N ILE A 112 -12.62 3.62 7.26
CA ILE A 112 -13.25 4.90 6.92
C ILE A 112 -14.75 4.85 7.20
N ARG A 113 -15.45 3.83 6.67
CA ARG A 113 -16.90 3.68 6.83
C ARG A 113 -17.32 3.61 8.30
N LYS A 114 -16.55 2.91 9.12
CA LYS A 114 -16.84 2.72 10.55
C LYS A 114 -16.53 3.94 11.40
N ASN A 115 -15.42 4.65 11.14
CA ASN A 115 -14.86 5.60 12.09
C ASN A 115 -14.90 7.06 11.62
N TYR A 116 -15.16 7.30 10.33
CA TYR A 116 -15.23 8.66 9.77
C TYR A 116 -16.61 8.96 9.21
N SER A 117 -17.01 8.29 8.12
CA SER A 117 -18.32 8.52 7.50
C SER A 117 -18.76 7.28 6.71
N PRO A 118 -19.99 6.79 6.93
CA PRO A 118 -20.53 5.64 6.20
C PRO A 118 -20.83 5.96 4.72
N SER A 119 -20.99 7.23 4.36
CA SER A 119 -21.47 7.67 3.04
C SER A 119 -20.46 8.48 2.23
N VAL A 120 -19.27 8.84 2.80
CA VAL A 120 -18.29 9.62 2.06
C VAL A 120 -17.87 8.90 0.76
N PRO A 121 -17.88 9.57 -0.40
CA PRO A 121 -17.36 9.00 -1.64
C PRO A 121 -15.87 8.62 -1.50
N ILE A 122 -15.52 7.44 -1.99
CA ILE A 122 -14.13 6.95 -1.99
C ILE A 122 -13.78 6.51 -3.40
N VAL A 123 -12.60 6.89 -3.88
CA VAL A 123 -12.05 6.44 -5.17
C VAL A 123 -10.67 5.85 -4.95
N LEU A 124 -10.45 4.63 -5.44
CA LEU A 124 -9.15 3.98 -5.48
C LEU A 124 -8.42 4.33 -6.77
N LEU A 125 -7.20 4.84 -6.66
CA LEU A 125 -6.30 5.15 -7.78
C LEU A 125 -5.19 4.09 -7.79
N ALA A 126 -4.99 3.42 -8.93
CA ALA A 126 -4.02 2.35 -9.05
C ALA A 126 -3.30 2.37 -10.41
N ALA A 127 -2.01 2.02 -10.42
CA ALA A 127 -1.24 1.86 -11.64
C ALA A 127 -1.67 0.61 -12.43
N ALA A 128 -1.27 0.51 -13.70
CA ALA A 128 -1.63 -0.60 -14.60
C ALA A 128 -1.26 -2.01 -14.08
N GLY A 129 -0.27 -2.10 -13.18
CA GLY A 129 0.09 -3.36 -12.52
C GLY A 129 -1.01 -3.92 -11.61
N PHE A 130 -1.98 -3.10 -11.21
CA PHE A 130 -3.13 -3.48 -10.39
C PHE A 130 -4.39 -3.76 -11.23
N PHE A 131 -4.31 -3.68 -12.56
CA PHE A 131 -5.45 -3.98 -13.44
C PHE A 131 -5.82 -5.46 -13.31
N ASP A 132 -6.86 -5.71 -12.51
CA ASP A 132 -7.28 -7.04 -12.10
C ASP A 132 -8.79 -7.04 -11.83
N GLN A 133 -9.48 -8.01 -12.40
CA GLN A 133 -10.94 -8.12 -12.31
C GLN A 133 -11.42 -8.31 -10.85
N GLN A 134 -10.69 -9.07 -10.05
CA GLN A 134 -11.05 -9.29 -8.64
C GLN A 134 -10.96 -7.99 -7.82
N LEU A 135 -9.99 -7.11 -8.15
CA LEU A 135 -9.89 -5.81 -7.50
C LEU A 135 -11.06 -4.90 -7.89
N ILE A 136 -11.47 -4.93 -9.16
CA ILE A 136 -12.63 -4.17 -9.65
C ILE A 136 -13.90 -4.64 -8.92
N PHE A 137 -14.18 -5.94 -8.88
CA PHE A 137 -15.33 -6.50 -8.16
C PHE A 137 -15.30 -6.16 -6.65
N LEU A 138 -14.12 -6.21 -6.02
CA LEU A 138 -14.01 -5.79 -4.62
C LEU A 138 -14.39 -4.32 -4.43
N CYS A 139 -13.98 -3.43 -5.34
CA CYS A 139 -14.35 -2.02 -5.26
C CYS A 139 -15.86 -1.81 -5.45
N GLU A 140 -16.50 -2.55 -6.35
CA GLU A 140 -17.96 -2.57 -6.53
C GLU A 140 -18.67 -3.05 -5.25
N ASP A 141 -18.26 -4.17 -4.68
CA ASP A 141 -18.80 -4.71 -3.42
C ASP A 141 -18.67 -3.75 -2.25
N LEU A 142 -17.59 -2.97 -2.20
CA LEU A 142 -17.34 -1.97 -1.17
C LEU A 142 -18.05 -0.63 -1.45
N GLY A 143 -18.71 -0.48 -2.59
CA GLY A 143 -19.35 0.76 -3.00
C GLY A 143 -18.37 1.92 -3.17
N ILE A 144 -17.20 1.67 -3.77
CA ILE A 144 -16.18 2.68 -4.07
C ILE A 144 -15.86 2.73 -5.57
N GLY A 145 -15.49 3.91 -6.06
CA GLY A 145 -14.98 4.07 -7.42
C GLY A 145 -13.55 3.52 -7.55
N ILE A 146 -13.16 3.12 -8.76
CA ILE A 146 -11.80 2.73 -9.09
C ILE A 146 -11.35 3.43 -10.38
N ILE A 147 -10.14 3.98 -10.37
CA ILE A 147 -9.41 4.46 -11.55
C ILE A 147 -8.11 3.68 -11.62
N VAL A 148 -7.98 2.84 -12.62
CA VAL A 148 -6.78 2.00 -12.81
C VAL A 148 -6.25 2.15 -14.21
N GLY A 149 -4.93 2.23 -14.35
CA GLY A 149 -4.26 2.27 -15.65
C GLY A 149 -4.56 1.00 -16.45
N GLY A 150 -5.04 1.15 -17.69
CA GLY A 150 -5.26 0.01 -18.59
C GLY A 150 -3.95 -0.59 -19.09
N LYS A 151 -3.92 -1.91 -19.30
CA LYS A 151 -2.85 -2.56 -20.07
C LYS A 151 -3.22 -2.50 -21.55
N MET A 152 -2.36 -1.87 -22.36
CA MET A 152 -2.50 -1.92 -23.82
C MET A 152 -2.05 -3.29 -24.32
N TYR A 153 -3.00 -4.17 -24.58
CA TYR A 153 -2.73 -5.43 -25.27
C TYR A 153 -2.59 -5.16 -26.77
N LYS A 154 -1.84 -6.05 -27.49
CA LYS A 154 -1.60 -5.88 -28.93
C LYS A 154 -2.88 -5.79 -29.74
N ASP A 155 -3.93 -6.49 -29.31
CA ASP A 155 -5.24 -6.57 -29.98
C ASP A 155 -6.10 -5.30 -29.82
N ILE A 156 -5.66 -4.34 -28.98
CA ILE A 156 -6.37 -3.06 -28.74
C ILE A 156 -5.71 -1.91 -29.52
N LYS A 157 -4.62 -2.18 -30.25
CA LYS A 157 -3.85 -1.16 -30.97
C LYS A 157 -4.36 -0.84 -32.39
N TYR A 158 -5.59 -1.24 -32.72
CA TYR A 158 -6.22 -0.98 -34.02
C TYR A 158 -7.48 -0.12 -33.87
#